data_61a5036b65b17f0c5a48db08dc55b205
#
_entry.id   61a5036b65b17f0c5a48db08dc55b205
#
_cell.length_a   1.000
_cell.length_b   1.000
_cell.length_c   1.000
_cell.angle_alpha   90.00
_cell.angle_beta   90.00
_cell.angle_gamma   90.00
#
_symmetry.space_group_name_H-M   'P 1'
#
loop_
_entity.id
_entity.type
_entity.pdbx_description
1 polymer ?
#
loop_
_entity_poly.entity_id
_entity_poly.type
_entity_poly.pdbx_seq_one_letter_code
_entity_poly.pdbx_strand_id
1 'polypeptide(L)' 'STPLPDNFHEVHQAWRSKKIPLREAALACGMPEGTFYAKAVKFEKAT' A
#
# COMPACT_ATOMS: atom_id res chain seq x y z
N SER A 1 4.19 -3.43 -16.91
CA SER A 1 4.13 -2.88 -15.57
C SER A 1 4.15 -3.98 -14.52
N THR A 2 4.69 -3.65 -13.38
CA THR A 2 4.79 -4.62 -12.29
C THR A 2 3.46 -4.76 -11.57
N PRO A 3 2.94 -5.97 -11.43
CA PRO A 3 1.70 -6.15 -10.71
C PRO A 3 1.88 -5.88 -9.23
N LEU A 4 0.80 -5.46 -8.59
CA LEU A 4 0.83 -5.21 -7.16
C LEU A 4 0.92 -6.54 -6.40
N PRO A 5 1.51 -6.54 -5.18
CA PRO A 5 1.55 -7.76 -4.37
C PRO A 5 0.13 -8.25 -4.07
N ASP A 6 -0.01 -9.56 -3.89
CA ASP A 6 -1.32 -10.13 -3.58
C ASP A 6 -1.92 -9.53 -2.32
N ASN A 7 -1.07 -9.18 -1.35
CA ASN A 7 -1.55 -8.64 -0.09
C ASN A 7 -1.70 -7.12 -0.09
N PHE A 8 -1.51 -6.48 -1.25
CA PHE A 8 -1.58 -5.02 -1.30
C PHE A 8 -2.94 -4.50 -0.85
N HIS A 9 -4.00 -5.13 -1.31
CA HIS A 9 -5.35 -4.68 -0.96
C HIS A 9 -5.57 -4.73 0.55
N GLU A 10 -5.19 -5.82 1.18
CA GLU A 10 -5.35 -5.95 2.62
C GLU A 10 -4.49 -4.94 3.37
N VAL A 11 -3.24 -4.78 2.96
CA VAL A 11 -2.34 -3.84 3.60
C VAL A 11 -2.85 -2.42 3.43
N HIS A 12 -3.34 -2.10 2.24
CA HIS A 12 -3.90 -0.77 1.97
C HIS A 12 -5.08 -0.49 2.89
N GLN A 13 -5.98 -1.45 3.07
CA GLN A 13 -7.12 -1.27 3.95
C GLN A 13 -6.69 -1.08 5.40
N ALA A 14 -5.72 -1.86 5.86
CA ALA A 14 -5.23 -1.76 7.21
C ALA A 14 -4.60 -0.38 7.46
N TRP A 15 -3.86 0.11 6.47
CA TRP A 15 -3.25 1.42 6.57
C TRP A 15 -4.30 2.53 6.59
N ARG A 16 -5.29 2.45 5.72
CA ARG A 16 -6.34 3.47 5.66
C ARG A 16 -7.19 3.45 6.92
N SER A 17 -7.34 2.29 7.55
CA SER A 17 -8.07 2.17 8.80
C SER A 17 -7.22 2.55 10.00
N LYS A 18 -5.96 2.92 9.75
CA LYS A 18 -5.01 3.33 10.79
C LYS A 18 -4.66 2.20 11.77
N LYS A 19 -4.82 0.97 11.31
CA LYS A 19 -4.40 -0.18 12.10
C LYS A 19 -2.89 -0.31 12.09
N ILE A 20 -2.26 0.10 10.98
CA ILE A 20 -0.81 0.07 10.85
C ILE A 20 -0.33 1.40 10.26
N PRO A 21 0.89 1.82 10.61
CA PRO A 21 1.45 3.06 10.06
C PRO A 21 1.94 2.84 8.63
N LEU A 22 2.21 3.94 7.93
CA LEU A 22 2.69 3.87 6.56
C LEU A 22 3.95 3.01 6.44
N ARG A 23 4.86 3.14 7.39
CA ARG A 23 6.09 2.36 7.37
C ARG A 23 5.80 0.87 7.38
N GLU A 24 4.91 0.44 8.27
CA GLU A 24 4.56 -0.96 8.37
C GLU A 24 3.90 -1.46 7.09
N ALA A 25 3.01 -0.64 6.54
CA ALA A 25 2.34 -1.00 5.29
C ALA A 25 3.34 -1.18 4.15
N ALA A 26 4.28 -0.24 4.04
CA ALA A 26 5.29 -0.32 2.99
C ALA A 26 6.17 -1.55 3.18
N LEU A 27 6.56 -1.84 4.41
CA LEU A 27 7.38 -3.01 4.70
C LEU A 27 6.65 -4.30 4.35
N ALA A 28 5.36 -4.35 4.66
CA ALA A 28 4.56 -5.54 4.34
C ALA A 28 4.50 -5.79 2.84
N CYS A 29 4.60 -4.73 2.05
CA CYS A 29 4.59 -4.86 0.60
C CYS A 29 5.99 -4.91 -0.01
N GLY A 30 7.02 -4.81 0.84
CA GLY A 30 8.40 -4.90 0.37
C GLY A 30 8.84 -3.72 -0.47
N MET A 31 8.34 -2.53 -0.16
CA MET A 31 8.70 -1.33 -0.91
C MET A 31 8.88 -0.14 0.03
N PRO A 32 9.58 0.92 -0.44
CA PRO A 32 9.75 2.12 0.38
C PRO A 32 8.42 2.83 0.63
N GLU A 33 8.39 3.61 1.71
CA GLU A 33 7.18 4.35 2.07
C GLU A 33 6.67 5.23 0.93
N GLY A 34 7.58 5.96 0.29
CA GLY A 34 7.20 6.84 -0.81
C GLY A 34 6.60 6.07 -1.97
N THR A 35 7.19 4.93 -2.30
CA THR A 35 6.69 4.09 -3.38
C THR A 35 5.32 3.53 -3.02
N PHE A 36 5.17 3.07 -1.79
CA PHE A 36 3.89 2.54 -1.34
C PHE A 36 2.81 3.60 -1.42
N TYR A 37 3.12 4.80 -0.95
CA TYR A 37 2.15 5.89 -0.96
C TYR A 37 1.72 6.24 -2.39
N ALA A 38 2.69 6.32 -3.29
CA ALA A 38 2.37 6.63 -4.68
C ALA A 38 1.46 5.57 -5.30
N LYS A 39 1.76 4.31 -5.02
CA LYS A 39 0.93 3.22 -5.54
C LYS A 39 -0.45 3.21 -4.90
N ALA A 40 -0.53 3.57 -3.63
CA ALA A 40 -1.81 3.63 -2.93
C ALA A 40 -2.70 4.71 -3.52
N VAL A 41 -2.13 5.86 -3.86
CA VAL A 41 -2.89 6.94 -4.48
C VAL A 41 -3.43 6.51 -5.84
N LYS A 42 -2.58 5.85 -6.64
CA LYS A 42 -3.03 5.35 -7.93
C LYS A 42 -4.10 4.29 -7.79
N PHE A 43 -3.93 3.42 -6.81
CA PHE A 43 -4.90 2.36 -6.54
C PHE A 43 -6.26 2.96 -6.20
N GLU A 44 -6.27 4.00 -5.37
CA GLU A 44 -7.52 4.65 -4.99
C GLU A 44 -8.18 5.34 -6.17
N LYS A 45 -7.37 5.95 -7.04
CA LYS A 45 -7.92 6.63 -8.22
C LYS A 45 -8.46 5.64 -9.24
N ALA A 46 -7.87 4.46 -9.30
CA ALA A 46 -8.27 3.45 -10.27
C ALA A 46 -9.60 2.79 -9.90
N THR A 47 -9.99 2.88 -8.64
CA THR A 47 -11.27 2.35 -8.20
C THR A 47 -12.29 3.45 -8.04
#